data_5d9f3a62143c9d6c70b5c94d29904e74
#
_entry.id   5d9f3a62143c9d6c70b5c94d29904e74
#
_cell.length_a   1.000
_cell.length_b   1.000
_cell.length_c   1.000
_cell.angle_alpha   90.00
_cell.angle_beta   90.00
_cell.angle_gamma   90.00
#
_symmetry.space_group_name_H-M   'P 1'
#
loop_
_entity.id
_entity.type
_entity.pdbx_description
1 polymer ?
#
loop_
_entity_poly.entity_id
_entity_poly.type
_entity_poly.pdbx_seq_one_letter_code
_entity_poly.pdbx_strand_id
1 'polypeptide(L)'
;VHISRMSASGRYLFVIGRDAKINMVDLWMEKPDNVAEIRVGLEARSVETSKAKGYKDKLAIAGTYWPPQFTIMKGDTLEPLRIVSTRGMVVGTQEYHPEPRVASILGSHYKPEFVVNVKETGKTLLVDYSNIDVLRIAEIGSAPFLHDGGLDSSKRYFMVAANQSNKIAAIDTKDGKLAGLVEVGKIPHP
;
A
#
# COMPACT_ATOMS: atom_id res chain seq x y z
N VAL A 1 -0.20 15.20 -9.52
CA VAL A 1 0.64 14.25 -8.80
C VAL A 1 0.25 14.24 -7.34
N HIS A 2 0.03 13.07 -6.74
CA HIS A 2 -0.22 12.92 -5.31
C HIS A 2 1.00 12.35 -4.60
N ILE A 3 1.52 11.23 -5.08
CA ILE A 3 2.72 10.60 -4.54
C ILE A 3 3.57 10.02 -5.66
N SER A 4 4.86 9.88 -5.40
CA SER A 4 5.80 9.15 -6.24
C SER A 4 6.57 8.10 -5.42
N ARG A 5 6.97 7.02 -6.08
CA ARG A 5 7.80 5.96 -5.50
C ARG A 5 8.86 5.52 -6.49
N MET A 6 10.06 5.36 -5.97
CA MET A 6 11.19 4.81 -6.71
C MET A 6 11.14 3.29 -6.71
N SER A 7 11.41 2.65 -7.84
CA SER A 7 11.66 1.22 -7.90
C SER A 7 12.88 0.83 -7.05
N ALA A 8 13.00 -0.45 -6.67
CA ALA A 8 14.07 -0.90 -5.80
C ALA A 8 15.47 -0.80 -6.43
N SER A 9 15.56 -0.81 -7.77
CA SER A 9 16.80 -0.57 -8.53
C SER A 9 17.14 0.91 -8.70
N GLY A 10 16.16 1.80 -8.47
CA GLY A 10 16.28 3.22 -8.81
C GLY A 10 16.07 3.54 -10.29
N ARG A 11 15.71 2.53 -11.11
CA ARG A 11 15.49 2.75 -12.55
C ARG A 11 14.18 3.47 -12.84
N TYR A 12 13.08 3.01 -12.23
CA TYR A 12 11.76 3.56 -12.52
C TYR A 12 11.26 4.47 -11.41
N LEU A 13 10.65 5.57 -11.80
CA LEU A 13 9.87 6.42 -10.93
C LEU A 13 8.39 6.25 -11.26
N PHE A 14 7.63 5.75 -10.30
CA PHE A 14 6.18 5.62 -10.41
C PHE A 14 5.52 6.85 -9.82
N VAL A 15 4.65 7.47 -10.58
CA VAL A 15 3.95 8.70 -10.19
C VAL A 15 2.45 8.45 -10.31
N ILE A 16 1.70 8.71 -9.24
CA ILE A 16 0.24 8.55 -9.24
C ILE A 16 -0.46 9.89 -9.01
N GLY A 17 -1.51 10.14 -9.76
CA GLY A 17 -2.42 11.28 -9.60
C GLY A 17 -3.72 10.88 -8.90
N ARG A 18 -4.46 11.89 -8.44
CA ARG A 18 -5.82 11.68 -7.88
C ARG A 18 -6.80 11.11 -8.90
N ASP A 19 -6.55 11.34 -10.18
CA ASP A 19 -7.30 10.78 -11.31
C ASP A 19 -7.06 9.27 -11.52
N ALA A 20 -6.33 8.63 -10.59
CA ALA A 20 -5.97 7.22 -10.59
C ALA A 20 -5.14 6.78 -11.80
N LYS A 21 -4.43 7.70 -12.44
CA LYS A 21 -3.42 7.39 -13.45
C LYS A 21 -2.06 7.20 -12.80
N ILE A 22 -1.39 6.12 -13.19
CA ILE A 22 0.00 5.84 -12.85
C ILE A 22 0.82 6.08 -14.11
N ASN A 23 1.88 6.86 -13.97
CA ASN A 23 2.91 7.05 -14.97
C ASN A 23 4.19 6.41 -14.46
N MET A 24 4.88 5.68 -15.32
CA MET A 24 6.18 5.06 -15.05
C MET A 24 7.24 5.74 -15.90
N VAL A 25 8.15 6.45 -15.24
CA VAL A 25 9.26 7.16 -15.88
C VAL A 25 10.51 6.32 -15.78
N ASP A 26 11.19 6.04 -16.90
CA ASP A 26 12.50 5.38 -16.90
C ASP A 26 13.61 6.42 -16.74
N LEU A 27 14.29 6.38 -15.59
CA LEU A 27 15.35 7.32 -15.22
C LEU A 27 16.72 6.94 -15.79
N TRP A 28 16.87 5.74 -16.35
CA TRP A 28 18.14 5.27 -16.92
C TRP A 28 18.27 5.56 -18.44
N MET A 29 17.24 6.11 -19.04
CA MET A 29 17.33 6.66 -20.38
C MET A 29 18.20 7.91 -20.38
N GLU A 30 18.90 8.19 -21.49
CA GLU A 30 19.69 9.41 -21.68
C GLU A 30 18.87 10.66 -21.35
N LYS A 31 17.60 10.67 -21.77
CA LYS A 31 16.60 11.65 -21.37
C LYS A 31 15.44 10.90 -20.73
N PRO A 32 15.25 11.04 -19.39
CA PRO A 32 14.14 10.40 -18.71
C PRO A 32 12.79 10.71 -19.35
N ASP A 33 11.99 9.68 -19.59
CA ASP A 33 10.67 9.81 -20.23
C ASP A 33 9.66 8.84 -19.64
N ASN A 34 8.38 9.13 -19.85
CA ASN A 34 7.27 8.27 -19.47
C ASN A 34 7.19 7.07 -20.43
N VAL A 35 7.42 5.87 -19.91
CA VAL A 35 7.48 4.63 -20.72
C VAL A 35 6.23 3.78 -20.61
N ALA A 36 5.38 4.03 -19.61
CA ALA A 36 4.08 3.35 -19.46
C ALA A 36 3.10 4.20 -18.65
N GLU A 37 1.82 4.08 -18.98
CA GLU A 37 0.72 4.70 -18.25
C GLU A 37 -0.44 3.71 -18.11
N ILE A 38 -1.09 3.68 -16.93
CA ILE A 38 -2.33 2.95 -16.70
C ILE A 38 -3.27 3.71 -15.76
N ARG A 39 -4.56 3.58 -16.00
CA ARG A 39 -5.60 4.02 -15.04
C ARG A 39 -6.09 2.82 -14.23
N VAL A 40 -5.99 2.89 -12.89
CA VAL A 40 -6.33 1.79 -11.97
C VAL A 40 -7.66 2.00 -11.22
N GLY A 41 -8.32 3.12 -11.46
CA GLY A 41 -9.59 3.46 -10.82
C GLY A 41 -10.04 4.86 -11.20
N LEU A 42 -10.83 5.50 -10.33
CA LEU A 42 -11.33 6.87 -10.51
C LEU A 42 -10.66 7.85 -9.55
N GLU A 43 -10.28 7.38 -8.36
CA GLU A 43 -9.49 8.15 -7.40
C GLU A 43 -8.45 7.25 -6.74
N ALA A 44 -7.18 7.65 -6.74
CA ALA A 44 -6.08 6.90 -6.13
C ALA A 44 -5.16 7.80 -5.29
N ARG A 45 -4.45 7.17 -4.33
CA ARG A 45 -3.57 7.89 -3.40
C ARG A 45 -2.20 7.24 -3.23
N SER A 46 -2.06 5.96 -3.49
CA SER A 46 -0.82 5.26 -3.20
C SER A 46 -0.36 4.37 -4.34
N VAL A 47 0.96 4.33 -4.52
CA VAL A 47 1.67 3.42 -5.42
C VAL A 47 2.93 2.95 -4.69
N GLU A 48 3.32 1.71 -4.90
CA GLU A 48 4.54 1.13 -4.33
C GLU A 48 5.08 0.05 -5.27
N THR A 49 6.34 -0.40 -5.03
CA THR A 49 7.00 -1.44 -5.81
C THR A 49 7.51 -2.56 -4.91
N SER A 50 7.68 -3.75 -5.48
CA SER A 50 8.26 -4.89 -4.76
C SER A 50 9.74 -4.65 -4.45
N LYS A 51 10.14 -4.87 -3.18
CA LYS A 51 11.48 -4.58 -2.66
C LYS A 51 12.21 -5.80 -2.11
N ALA A 52 11.51 -6.90 -1.86
CA ALA A 52 12.10 -8.12 -1.32
C ALA A 52 13.16 -8.72 -2.26
N LYS A 53 14.15 -9.38 -1.67
CA LYS A 53 15.20 -10.08 -2.44
C LYS A 53 14.57 -11.07 -3.43
N GLY A 54 15.01 -11.04 -4.68
CA GLY A 54 14.49 -11.88 -5.76
C GLY A 54 13.20 -11.35 -6.42
N TYR A 55 12.57 -10.31 -5.86
CA TYR A 55 11.34 -9.68 -6.39
C TYR A 55 11.50 -8.19 -6.72
N LYS A 56 12.70 -7.62 -6.50
CA LYS A 56 12.96 -6.21 -6.82
C LYS A 56 12.48 -5.88 -8.24
N ASP A 57 11.70 -4.81 -8.35
CA ASP A 57 11.14 -4.26 -9.60
C ASP A 57 10.22 -5.20 -10.40
N LYS A 58 9.92 -6.41 -9.90
CA LYS A 58 9.04 -7.34 -10.62
C LYS A 58 7.58 -6.93 -10.59
N LEU A 59 7.14 -6.31 -9.49
CA LEU A 59 5.77 -5.93 -9.27
C LEU A 59 5.65 -4.47 -8.84
N ALA A 60 4.54 -3.85 -9.23
CA ALA A 60 4.04 -2.60 -8.69
C ALA A 60 2.63 -2.83 -8.13
N ILE A 61 2.21 -2.00 -7.18
CA ILE A 61 0.89 -2.02 -6.59
C ILE A 61 0.36 -0.61 -6.46
N ALA A 62 -0.93 -0.41 -6.74
CA ALA A 62 -1.60 0.86 -6.52
C ALA A 62 -2.87 0.68 -5.70
N GLY A 63 -3.11 1.60 -4.78
CA GLY A 63 -4.29 1.64 -3.96
C GLY A 63 -5.23 2.77 -4.37
N THR A 64 -6.53 2.45 -4.45
CA THR A 64 -7.56 3.40 -4.84
C THR A 64 -8.51 3.73 -3.69
N TYR A 65 -9.04 4.94 -3.74
CA TYR A 65 -10.16 5.37 -2.91
C TYR A 65 -11.47 4.90 -3.53
N TRP A 66 -11.57 5.04 -4.86
CA TRP A 66 -12.72 4.57 -5.59
C TRP A 66 -12.31 3.95 -6.94
N PRO A 67 -12.77 2.74 -7.25
CA PRO A 67 -13.38 1.79 -6.31
C PRO A 67 -12.40 1.40 -5.18
N PRO A 68 -12.92 0.95 -3.99
CA PRO A 68 -12.07 0.59 -2.86
C PRO A 68 -11.37 -0.74 -3.13
N GLN A 69 -10.15 -0.67 -3.64
CA GLN A 69 -9.37 -1.82 -4.11
C GLN A 69 -7.89 -1.50 -4.19
N PHE A 70 -7.08 -2.53 -4.35
CA PHE A 70 -5.72 -2.37 -4.85
C PHE A 70 -5.50 -3.23 -6.08
N THR A 71 -4.61 -2.77 -6.96
CA THR A 71 -4.23 -3.44 -8.20
C THR A 71 -2.75 -3.77 -8.16
N ILE A 72 -2.40 -5.05 -8.33
CA ILE A 72 -1.01 -5.51 -8.51
C ILE A 72 -0.74 -5.64 -10.00
N MET A 73 0.40 -5.11 -10.43
CA MET A 73 0.81 -5.00 -11.82
C MET A 73 2.24 -5.49 -11.99
N LYS A 74 2.64 -5.78 -13.23
CA LYS A 74 4.06 -5.96 -13.58
C LYS A 74 4.82 -4.65 -13.33
N GLY A 75 6.02 -4.74 -12.78
CA GLY A 75 6.82 -3.58 -12.39
C GLY A 75 7.55 -2.90 -13.56
N ASP A 76 7.56 -3.52 -14.74
CA ASP A 76 8.25 -3.04 -15.95
C ASP A 76 7.30 -2.57 -17.06
N THR A 77 6.03 -2.99 -17.01
CA THR A 77 5.06 -2.71 -18.08
C THR A 77 3.76 -2.09 -17.57
N LEU A 78 3.50 -2.13 -16.25
CA LEU A 78 2.22 -1.79 -15.63
C LEU A 78 1.04 -2.69 -16.05
N GLU A 79 1.30 -3.83 -16.69
CA GLU A 79 0.25 -4.79 -17.01
C GLU A 79 -0.44 -5.29 -15.74
N PRO A 80 -1.78 -5.15 -15.60
CA PRO A 80 -2.48 -5.57 -14.41
C PRO A 80 -2.53 -7.09 -14.28
N LEU A 81 -2.20 -7.58 -13.08
CA LEU A 81 -2.16 -9.00 -12.77
C LEU A 81 -3.32 -9.41 -11.85
N ARG A 82 -3.58 -8.63 -10.79
CA ARG A 82 -4.63 -8.91 -9.80
C ARG A 82 -5.29 -7.63 -9.32
N ILE A 83 -6.59 -7.70 -9.12
CA ILE A 83 -7.39 -6.65 -8.48
C ILE A 83 -8.07 -7.26 -7.26
N VAL A 84 -7.90 -6.62 -6.11
CA VAL A 84 -8.45 -7.10 -4.83
C VAL A 84 -9.30 -5.99 -4.20
N SER A 85 -10.57 -6.32 -3.94
CA SER A 85 -11.47 -5.41 -3.20
C SER A 85 -11.08 -5.33 -1.74
N THR A 86 -11.21 -4.13 -1.15
CA THR A 86 -10.95 -3.90 0.27
C THR A 86 -12.22 -3.76 1.11
N ARG A 87 -13.40 -3.97 0.51
CA ARG A 87 -14.67 -3.97 1.22
C ARG A 87 -14.69 -5.00 2.34
N GLY A 88 -15.28 -4.67 3.47
CA GLY A 88 -15.27 -5.59 4.60
C GLY A 88 -15.79 -5.00 5.90
N MET A 89 -15.59 -5.74 6.99
CA MET A 89 -16.06 -5.35 8.31
C MET A 89 -15.08 -4.42 9.01
N VAL A 90 -15.61 -3.40 9.67
CA VAL A 90 -14.85 -2.46 10.51
C VAL A 90 -14.40 -3.15 11.79
N VAL A 91 -13.17 -2.91 12.20
CA VAL A 91 -12.62 -3.42 13.46
C VAL A 91 -13.40 -2.82 14.64
N GLY A 92 -13.82 -3.67 15.56
CA GLY A 92 -14.54 -3.29 16.78
C GLY A 92 -16.06 -3.30 16.60
N THR A 93 -16.63 -2.61 15.62
CA THR A 93 -18.10 -2.56 15.42
C THR A 93 -18.64 -3.75 14.65
N GLN A 94 -17.81 -4.37 13.80
CA GLN A 94 -18.21 -5.44 12.88
C GLN A 94 -19.30 -5.02 11.88
N GLU A 95 -19.43 -3.75 11.63
CA GLU A 95 -20.32 -3.21 10.59
C GLU A 95 -19.64 -3.29 9.23
N TYR A 96 -20.40 -3.66 8.20
CA TYR A 96 -19.89 -3.70 6.83
C TYR A 96 -19.65 -2.30 6.28
N HIS A 97 -18.43 -2.04 5.82
CA HIS A 97 -18.09 -0.80 5.13
C HIS A 97 -17.99 -1.04 3.61
N PRO A 98 -18.80 -0.35 2.80
CA PRO A 98 -18.82 -0.55 1.34
C PRO A 98 -17.66 0.14 0.61
N GLU A 99 -17.04 1.14 1.21
CA GLU A 99 -16.05 2.02 0.58
C GLU A 99 -14.80 2.24 1.43
N PRO A 100 -14.13 1.19 1.95
CA PRO A 100 -12.92 1.37 2.76
C PRO A 100 -11.73 1.66 1.84
N ARG A 101 -11.23 2.88 1.93
CA ARG A 101 -10.19 3.44 1.05
C ARG A 101 -8.81 2.85 1.36
N VAL A 102 -8.01 2.62 0.32
CA VAL A 102 -6.59 2.27 0.49
C VAL A 102 -5.78 3.55 0.64
N ALA A 103 -5.28 3.83 1.84
CA ALA A 103 -4.59 5.09 2.14
C ALA A 103 -3.10 5.02 1.82
N SER A 104 -2.37 4.07 2.37
CA SER A 104 -0.93 3.91 2.09
C SER A 104 -0.57 2.46 1.82
N ILE A 105 0.50 2.28 1.04
CA ILE A 105 1.07 0.97 0.72
C ILE A 105 2.58 1.04 0.88
N LEU A 106 3.18 -0.01 1.44
CA LEU A 106 4.62 -0.18 1.52
C LEU A 106 5.03 -1.56 1.03
N GLY A 107 6.23 -1.65 0.44
CA GLY A 107 6.87 -2.92 0.08
C GLY A 107 7.77 -3.41 1.20
N SER A 108 7.58 -4.65 1.64
CA SER A 108 8.50 -5.28 2.59
C SER A 108 9.87 -5.49 1.93
N HIS A 109 10.93 -5.21 2.71
CA HIS A 109 12.30 -5.47 2.28
C HIS A 109 12.76 -6.92 2.53
N TYR A 110 12.06 -7.63 3.40
CA TYR A 110 12.45 -8.96 3.87
C TYR A 110 11.62 -10.09 3.28
N LYS A 111 10.31 -9.84 3.10
CA LYS A 111 9.37 -10.83 2.59
C LYS A 111 8.76 -10.37 1.27
N PRO A 112 8.31 -11.29 0.40
CA PRO A 112 7.57 -10.94 -0.80
C PRO A 112 6.15 -10.47 -0.45
N GLU A 113 6.05 -9.37 0.30
CA GLU A 113 4.80 -8.84 0.82
C GLU A 113 4.64 -7.35 0.54
N PHE A 114 3.42 -6.93 0.23
CA PHE A 114 2.97 -5.55 0.36
C PHE A 114 2.20 -5.36 1.67
N VAL A 115 2.44 -4.25 2.33
CA VAL A 115 1.69 -3.81 3.52
C VAL A 115 0.68 -2.77 3.05
N VAL A 116 -0.60 -3.11 3.09
CA VAL A 116 -1.70 -2.30 2.56
C VAL A 116 -2.58 -1.81 3.68
N ASN A 117 -2.74 -0.51 3.77
CA ASN A 117 -3.52 0.17 4.81
C ASN A 117 -4.95 0.43 4.34
N VAL A 118 -5.94 -0.15 5.00
CA VAL A 118 -7.37 0.03 4.69
C VAL A 118 -7.99 0.94 5.72
N LYS A 119 -8.28 2.16 5.30
CA LYS A 119 -8.55 3.29 6.17
C LYS A 119 -9.74 3.08 7.10
N GLU A 120 -10.93 2.94 6.57
CA GLU A 120 -12.17 2.95 7.35
C GLU A 120 -12.37 1.66 8.15
N THR A 121 -11.94 0.53 7.61
CA THR A 121 -12.06 -0.75 8.33
C THR A 121 -11.06 -0.88 9.48
N GLY A 122 -9.99 -0.09 9.48
CA GLY A 122 -8.95 -0.15 10.51
C GLY A 122 -8.06 -1.39 10.41
N LYS A 123 -7.96 -1.97 9.21
CA LYS A 123 -7.17 -3.16 8.92
C LYS A 123 -5.90 -2.83 8.16
N THR A 124 -4.81 -3.45 8.52
CA THR A 124 -3.61 -3.53 7.71
C THR A 124 -3.52 -4.92 7.10
N LEU A 125 -3.39 -4.99 5.77
CA LEU A 125 -3.29 -6.24 5.04
C LEU A 125 -1.81 -6.52 4.74
N LEU A 126 -1.35 -7.73 5.08
CA LEU A 126 -0.07 -8.26 4.61
C LEU A 126 -0.36 -9.14 3.40
N VAL A 127 -0.02 -8.65 2.22
CA VAL A 127 -0.33 -9.29 0.93
C VAL A 127 0.92 -10.00 0.42
N ASP A 128 1.00 -11.31 0.66
CA ASP A 128 2.06 -12.17 0.14
C ASP A 128 1.83 -12.44 -1.34
N TYR A 129 2.79 -11.97 -2.16
CA TYR A 129 2.80 -12.12 -3.62
C TYR A 129 3.83 -13.16 -4.11
N SER A 130 4.33 -14.03 -3.23
CA SER A 130 5.26 -15.10 -3.63
C SER A 130 4.67 -16.00 -4.72
N ASN A 131 3.35 -16.19 -4.71
CA ASN A 131 2.58 -16.76 -5.79
C ASN A 131 1.48 -15.77 -6.21
N ILE A 132 1.70 -15.09 -7.34
CA ILE A 132 0.76 -14.07 -7.84
C ILE A 132 -0.61 -14.66 -8.26
N ASP A 133 -0.68 -15.93 -8.56
CA ASP A 133 -1.94 -16.59 -8.95
C ASP A 133 -2.81 -16.93 -7.76
N VAL A 134 -2.21 -17.11 -6.60
CA VAL A 134 -2.89 -17.43 -5.33
C VAL A 134 -2.31 -16.54 -4.22
N LEU A 135 -2.76 -15.30 -4.16
CA LEU A 135 -2.35 -14.36 -3.11
C LEU A 135 -2.77 -14.87 -1.73
N ARG A 136 -1.89 -14.75 -0.75
CA ARG A 136 -2.22 -14.95 0.67
C ARG A 136 -2.30 -13.58 1.34
N ILE A 137 -3.41 -13.31 2.01
CA ILE A 137 -3.65 -12.02 2.64
C ILE A 137 -3.95 -12.26 4.12
N ALA A 138 -3.06 -11.76 4.98
CA ALA A 138 -3.30 -11.71 6.42
C ALA A 138 -3.87 -10.35 6.78
N GLU A 139 -4.97 -10.33 7.54
CA GLU A 139 -5.61 -9.11 8.04
C GLU A 139 -5.24 -8.87 9.49
N ILE A 140 -4.73 -7.66 9.78
CA ILE A 140 -4.38 -7.24 11.14
C ILE A 140 -5.25 -6.05 11.51
N GLY A 141 -6.17 -6.28 12.46
CA GLY A 141 -7.03 -5.22 12.98
C GLY A 141 -6.29 -4.33 13.97
N SER A 142 -6.57 -3.01 13.94
CA SER A 142 -6.01 -2.04 14.88
C SER A 142 -7.05 -1.00 15.28
N ALA A 143 -7.16 0.11 14.58
CA ALA A 143 -8.14 1.15 14.80
C ALA A 143 -8.62 1.74 13.47
N PRO A 144 -9.88 2.13 13.33
CA PRO A 144 -10.40 2.78 12.13
C PRO A 144 -9.67 4.09 11.81
N PHE A 145 -9.77 4.49 10.53
CA PHE A 145 -9.19 5.71 9.97
C PHE A 145 -7.66 5.70 9.89
N LEU A 146 -7.10 4.53 9.54
CA LEU A 146 -5.69 4.41 9.20
C LEU A 146 -5.36 5.31 8.00
N HIS A 147 -4.35 6.15 8.12
CA HIS A 147 -3.93 7.09 7.09
C HIS A 147 -2.51 6.78 6.63
N ASP A 148 -1.61 7.73 6.74
CA ASP A 148 -0.23 7.53 6.34
C ASP A 148 0.57 6.77 7.39
N GLY A 149 1.58 6.05 6.93
CA GLY A 149 2.48 5.31 7.77
C GLY A 149 3.82 5.04 7.08
N GLY A 150 4.78 4.62 7.87
CA GLY A 150 6.12 4.30 7.43
C GLY A 150 6.73 3.14 8.21
N LEU A 151 7.78 2.56 7.66
CA LEU A 151 8.58 1.57 8.37
C LEU A 151 9.55 2.26 9.32
N ASP A 152 9.78 1.66 10.47
CA ASP A 152 10.85 2.05 11.37
C ASP A 152 12.24 1.82 10.74
N SER A 153 13.31 2.24 11.41
CA SER A 153 14.68 2.10 10.91
C SER A 153 15.09 0.63 10.68
N SER A 154 14.53 -0.30 11.45
CA SER A 154 14.75 -1.75 11.24
C SER A 154 13.99 -2.32 10.05
N LYS A 155 13.03 -1.57 9.48
CA LYS A 155 12.09 -1.98 8.42
C LYS A 155 11.20 -3.19 8.81
N ARG A 156 11.08 -3.47 10.11
CA ARG A 156 10.24 -4.53 10.65
C ARG A 156 8.85 -4.03 11.04
N TYR A 157 8.80 -2.88 11.70
CA TYR A 157 7.56 -2.33 12.22
C TYR A 157 6.99 -1.29 11.27
N PHE A 158 5.76 -1.50 10.86
CA PHE A 158 4.98 -0.50 10.14
C PHE A 158 4.21 0.34 11.16
N MET A 159 4.57 1.63 11.25
CA MET A 159 3.92 2.59 12.12
C MET A 159 2.90 3.38 11.33
N VAL A 160 1.63 3.37 11.75
CA VAL A 160 0.55 4.03 11.02
C VAL A 160 -0.33 4.86 11.93
N ALA A 161 -0.67 6.06 11.47
CA ALA A 161 -1.58 6.96 12.16
C ALA A 161 -3.04 6.60 11.86
N ALA A 162 -3.81 6.27 12.90
CA ALA A 162 -5.27 6.22 12.88
C ALA A 162 -5.81 7.60 13.24
N ASN A 163 -5.83 8.51 12.27
CA ASN A 163 -5.92 9.95 12.53
C ASN A 163 -7.20 10.40 13.21
N GLN A 164 -8.36 9.83 12.89
CA GLN A 164 -9.63 10.16 13.56
C GLN A 164 -9.86 9.34 14.83
N SER A 165 -9.05 8.33 15.08
CA SER A 165 -9.05 7.54 16.31
C SER A 165 -8.04 8.07 17.34
N ASN A 166 -7.23 9.07 16.99
CA ASN A 166 -6.16 9.64 17.83
C ASN A 166 -5.17 8.59 18.33
N LYS A 167 -4.81 7.64 17.47
CA LYS A 167 -3.95 6.51 17.80
C LYS A 167 -2.85 6.31 16.76
N ILE A 168 -1.77 5.69 17.20
CA ILE A 168 -0.75 5.13 16.32
C ILE A 168 -0.74 3.63 16.52
N ALA A 169 -0.86 2.88 15.43
CA ALA A 169 -0.70 1.43 15.43
C ALA A 169 0.71 1.05 14.96
N ALA A 170 1.33 0.10 15.65
CA ALA A 170 2.58 -0.53 15.25
C ALA A 170 2.28 -1.97 14.84
N ILE A 171 2.53 -2.28 13.57
CA ILE A 171 2.34 -3.61 12.98
C ILE A 171 3.70 -4.29 12.84
N ASP A 172 3.87 -5.44 13.48
CA ASP A 172 5.04 -6.29 13.27
C ASP A 172 4.86 -7.09 11.98
N THR A 173 5.54 -6.65 10.91
CA THR A 173 5.44 -7.29 9.59
C THR A 173 6.17 -8.64 9.55
N LYS A 174 7.13 -8.89 10.48
CA LYS A 174 7.81 -10.18 10.58
C LYS A 174 6.89 -11.26 11.13
N ASP A 175 6.22 -10.95 12.25
CA ASP A 175 5.37 -11.90 12.96
C ASP A 175 3.90 -11.82 12.53
N GLY A 176 3.53 -10.84 11.69
CA GLY A 176 2.18 -10.69 11.14
C GLY A 176 1.14 -10.35 12.20
N LYS A 177 1.45 -9.46 13.15
CA LYS A 177 0.56 -9.13 14.26
C LYS A 177 0.62 -7.65 14.66
N LEU A 178 -0.41 -7.20 15.36
CA LEU A 178 -0.39 -5.90 16.04
C LEU A 178 0.63 -5.96 17.19
N ALA A 179 1.68 -5.14 17.12
CA ALA A 179 2.69 -5.04 18.16
C ALA A 179 2.30 -4.04 19.25
N GLY A 180 1.57 -2.99 18.89
CA GLY A 180 1.10 -1.99 19.84
C GLY A 180 0.09 -1.02 19.24
N LEU A 181 -0.77 -0.48 20.09
CA LEU A 181 -1.71 0.58 19.76
C LEU A 181 -1.63 1.64 20.85
N VAL A 182 -1.20 2.85 20.51
CA VAL A 182 -0.90 3.92 21.47
C VAL A 182 -1.82 5.10 21.20
N GLU A 183 -2.43 5.63 22.26
CA GLU A 183 -3.16 6.89 22.21
C GLU A 183 -2.18 8.07 22.13
N VAL A 184 -2.50 9.02 21.29
CA VAL A 184 -1.68 10.20 21.02
C VAL A 184 -2.55 11.47 20.93
N GLY A 185 -1.93 12.60 20.68
CA GLY A 185 -2.65 13.85 20.45
C GLY A 185 -3.65 13.78 19.30
N LYS A 186 -4.52 14.78 19.19
CA LYS A 186 -5.58 14.82 18.17
C LYS A 186 -5.01 14.83 16.76
N ILE A 187 -5.64 14.05 15.90
CA ILE A 187 -5.39 13.98 14.46
C ILE A 187 -3.91 13.76 14.15
N PRO A 188 -3.30 12.65 14.63
CA PRO A 188 -1.92 12.35 14.29
C PRO A 188 -1.77 12.20 12.77
N HIS A 189 -0.66 12.75 12.26
CA HIS A 189 -0.26 12.64 10.87
C HIS A 189 1.26 12.54 10.81
N PRO A 190 1.86 11.49 10.22
CA PRO A 190 3.29 11.33 10.08
C PRO A 190 3.88 12.26 9.00
#